data_393ea0cd26fd0a810bb9c7515197aaaf
#
_entry.id   393ea0cd26fd0a810bb9c7515197aaaf
#
_cell.length_a   1.000
_cell.length_b   1.000
_cell.length_c   1.000
_cell.angle_alpha   90.00
_cell.angle_beta   90.00
_cell.angle_gamma   90.00
#
_symmetry.space_group_name_H-M   'P 1'
#
loop_
_entity.id
_entity.type
_entity.pdbx_description
1 polymer ?
#
loop_
_entity_poly.entity_id
_entity_poly.type
_entity_poly.pdbx_seq_one_letter_code
_entity_poly.pdbx_strand_id
1 'polypeptide(L)'
;MTTTKVEVTGLSDALAVFDELADEIGDKKARSKVLVPAAREAMKPVLQSARILAPKDTGDLSRTLQIEARRPNKRDQRSKYASPTDTVIALVTTKAFPKKKRKEFYEENKALYASDTKAYKKKFKEYALSIGFPYDARAIAQEFGSAHNGAHPFMRPALESNATAVANKLGEIIGRRCEEFRAKNMK
;
A
#
# COMPACT_ATOMS: atom_id res chain seq x y z
N MET A 1 -19.26 -3.83 15.55
CA MET A 1 -18.52 -3.49 14.30
C MET A 1 -19.55 -3.17 13.24
N THR A 2 -19.70 -1.90 12.91
CA THR A 2 -20.66 -1.45 11.88
C THR A 2 -20.06 -1.76 10.52
N THR A 3 -20.64 -2.70 9.80
CA THR A 3 -20.27 -2.97 8.40
C THR A 3 -20.92 -1.89 7.55
N THR A 4 -20.15 -0.89 7.14
CA THR A 4 -20.62 0.14 6.21
C THR A 4 -20.75 -0.50 4.83
N LYS A 5 -21.99 -0.72 4.38
CA LYS A 5 -22.27 -1.16 3.02
C LYS A 5 -22.13 0.05 2.10
N VAL A 6 -21.11 0.07 1.27
CA VAL A 6 -20.90 1.13 0.28
C VAL A 6 -21.53 0.69 -1.04
N GLU A 7 -22.56 1.40 -1.50
CA GLU A 7 -23.08 1.22 -2.85
C GLU A 7 -22.21 2.02 -3.82
N VAL A 8 -21.69 1.34 -4.83
CA VAL A 8 -20.79 1.91 -5.83
C VAL A 8 -21.52 1.95 -7.17
N THR A 9 -21.88 3.14 -7.60
CA THR A 9 -22.52 3.38 -8.91
C THR A 9 -21.47 3.27 -10.04
N GLY A 10 -21.84 2.59 -11.14
CA GLY A 10 -20.98 2.47 -12.34
C GLY A 10 -19.81 1.48 -12.23
N LEU A 11 -19.63 0.80 -11.11
CA LEU A 11 -18.59 -0.21 -10.98
C LEU A 11 -18.90 -1.48 -11.78
N SER A 12 -20.18 -1.88 -11.85
CA SER A 12 -20.62 -3.04 -12.65
C SER A 12 -20.29 -2.87 -14.12
N ASP A 13 -20.57 -1.69 -14.68
CA ASP A 13 -20.32 -1.39 -16.09
C ASP A 13 -18.81 -1.36 -16.39
N ALA A 14 -18.04 -0.76 -15.49
CA ALA A 14 -16.59 -0.73 -15.61
C ALA A 14 -15.96 -2.14 -15.49
N LEU A 15 -16.53 -3.01 -14.66
CA LEU A 15 -16.10 -4.41 -14.57
C LEU A 15 -16.46 -5.20 -15.83
N ALA A 16 -17.64 -4.98 -16.43
CA ALA A 16 -17.99 -5.61 -17.70
C ALA A 16 -17.00 -5.23 -18.82
N VAL A 17 -16.66 -3.95 -18.95
CA VAL A 17 -15.64 -3.48 -19.90
C VAL A 17 -14.25 -4.08 -19.60
N PHE A 18 -13.94 -4.27 -18.33
CA PHE A 18 -12.68 -4.91 -17.92
C PHE A 18 -12.67 -6.40 -18.27
N ASP A 19 -13.76 -7.11 -18.07
CA ASP A 19 -13.87 -8.55 -18.36
C ASP A 19 -13.75 -8.80 -19.88
N GLU A 20 -14.40 -7.98 -20.73
CA GLU A 20 -14.18 -7.99 -22.18
C GLU A 20 -12.70 -7.82 -22.54
N LEU A 21 -12.04 -6.84 -21.94
CA LEU A 21 -10.61 -6.61 -22.16
C LEU A 21 -9.76 -7.80 -21.66
N ALA A 22 -10.15 -8.42 -20.56
CA ALA A 22 -9.46 -9.57 -20.01
C ALA A 22 -9.55 -10.80 -20.95
N ASP A 23 -10.69 -10.99 -21.59
CA ASP A 23 -10.88 -12.02 -22.64
C ASP A 23 -10.00 -11.75 -23.87
N GLU A 24 -9.87 -10.48 -24.28
CA GLU A 24 -9.04 -10.08 -25.43
C GLU A 24 -7.53 -10.27 -25.22
N ILE A 25 -7.01 -9.89 -24.05
CA ILE A 25 -5.54 -9.81 -23.80
C ILE A 25 -5.03 -10.81 -22.76
N GLY A 26 -5.92 -11.56 -22.16
CA GLY A 26 -5.64 -12.48 -21.04
C GLY A 26 -5.72 -11.81 -19.67
N ASP A 27 -6.44 -12.44 -18.77
CA ASP A 27 -6.77 -11.97 -17.42
C ASP A 27 -5.54 -11.51 -16.61
N LYS A 28 -4.43 -12.25 -16.67
CA LYS A 28 -3.18 -11.88 -15.98
C LYS A 28 -2.63 -10.52 -16.43
N LYS A 29 -2.70 -10.24 -17.74
CA LYS A 29 -2.19 -9.00 -18.35
C LYS A 29 -3.14 -7.85 -18.04
N ALA A 30 -4.46 -8.05 -18.17
CA ALA A 30 -5.48 -7.07 -17.85
C ALA A 30 -5.38 -6.61 -16.38
N ARG A 31 -5.33 -7.53 -15.43
CA ARG A 31 -5.15 -7.20 -14.01
C ARG A 31 -3.87 -6.41 -13.74
N SER A 32 -2.76 -6.81 -14.32
CA SER A 32 -1.47 -6.14 -14.09
C SER A 32 -1.41 -4.75 -14.73
N LYS A 33 -2.00 -4.56 -15.89
CA LYS A 33 -1.89 -3.32 -16.68
C LYS A 33 -3.02 -2.33 -16.42
N VAL A 34 -4.18 -2.81 -15.99
CA VAL A 34 -5.37 -1.98 -15.75
C VAL A 34 -5.72 -1.93 -14.27
N LEU A 35 -6.07 -3.06 -13.62
CA LEU A 35 -6.60 -3.03 -12.24
C LEU A 35 -5.58 -2.56 -11.21
N VAL A 36 -4.34 -3.02 -11.26
CA VAL A 36 -3.31 -2.59 -10.28
C VAL A 36 -3.03 -1.10 -10.37
N PRO A 37 -2.82 -0.48 -11.55
CA PRO A 37 -2.70 0.96 -11.67
C PRO A 37 -3.97 1.72 -11.28
N ALA A 38 -5.17 1.21 -11.62
CA ALA A 38 -6.44 1.83 -11.24
C ALA A 38 -6.60 1.88 -9.71
N ALA A 39 -6.38 0.76 -9.03
CA ALA A 39 -6.45 0.68 -7.58
C ALA A 39 -5.43 1.61 -6.90
N ARG A 40 -4.21 1.72 -7.44
CA ARG A 40 -3.20 2.66 -6.96
C ARG A 40 -3.65 4.11 -7.12
N GLU A 41 -4.28 4.45 -8.24
CA GLU A 41 -4.77 5.79 -8.51
C GLU A 41 -5.95 6.15 -7.60
N ALA A 42 -6.90 5.24 -7.42
CA ALA A 42 -8.05 5.43 -6.55
C ALA A 42 -7.66 5.68 -5.08
N MET A 43 -6.55 5.09 -4.61
CA MET A 43 -6.05 5.25 -3.24
C MET A 43 -5.30 6.56 -2.96
N LYS A 44 -5.11 7.43 -3.94
CA LYS A 44 -4.40 8.72 -3.74
C LYS A 44 -5.01 9.60 -2.63
N PRO A 45 -6.34 9.78 -2.51
CA PRO A 45 -6.94 10.55 -1.42
C PRO A 45 -6.62 9.96 -0.05
N VAL A 46 -6.65 8.63 0.10
CA VAL A 46 -6.30 7.94 1.35
C VAL A 46 -4.85 8.23 1.74
N LEU A 47 -3.93 8.17 0.78
CA LEU A 47 -2.52 8.50 1.04
C LEU A 47 -2.34 9.96 1.50
N GLN A 48 -3.04 10.90 0.87
CA GLN A 48 -3.00 12.30 1.25
C GLN A 48 -3.52 12.51 2.67
N SER A 49 -4.68 11.95 3.00
CA SER A 49 -5.26 11.99 4.34
C SER A 49 -4.35 11.34 5.39
N ALA A 50 -3.78 10.18 5.08
CA ALA A 50 -2.83 9.50 5.97
C ALA A 50 -1.57 10.34 6.23
N ARG A 51 -1.07 11.07 5.23
CA ARG A 51 0.07 11.98 5.39
C ARG A 51 -0.24 13.21 6.24
N ILE A 52 -1.47 13.71 6.15
CA ILE A 52 -1.93 14.86 6.96
C ILE A 52 -2.10 14.45 8.41
N LEU A 53 -2.69 13.27 8.65
CA LEU A 53 -2.97 12.73 9.98
C LEU A 53 -1.74 12.11 10.65
N ALA A 54 -0.71 11.75 9.88
CA ALA A 54 0.52 11.17 10.44
C ALA A 54 1.19 12.11 11.44
N PRO A 55 1.71 11.60 12.57
CA PRO A 55 2.45 12.41 13.55
C PRO A 55 3.63 13.15 12.91
N LYS A 56 3.74 14.44 13.22
CA LYS A 56 4.71 15.37 12.61
C LYS A 56 5.92 15.65 13.53
N ASP A 57 6.54 14.62 14.07
CA ASP A 57 7.82 14.80 14.78
C ASP A 57 8.91 15.28 13.80
N THR A 58 9.57 14.38 13.10
CA THR A 58 10.57 14.71 12.05
C THR A 58 9.94 14.83 10.65
N GLY A 59 8.67 14.44 10.47
CA GLY A 59 8.01 14.34 9.19
C GLY A 59 8.42 13.13 8.35
N ASP A 60 9.37 12.32 8.81
CA ASP A 60 9.88 11.17 8.06
C ASP A 60 8.81 10.11 7.84
N LEU A 61 7.95 9.88 8.84
CA LEU A 61 6.86 8.92 8.71
C LEU A 61 5.93 9.30 7.55
N SER A 62 5.48 10.54 7.47
CA SER A 62 4.57 10.99 6.39
C SER A 62 5.22 10.91 5.00
N ARG A 63 6.53 11.20 4.89
CA ARG A 63 7.31 11.10 3.63
C ARG A 63 7.49 9.67 3.16
N THR A 64 7.55 8.71 4.08
CA THR A 64 7.72 7.29 3.73
C THR A 64 6.41 6.59 3.39
N LEU A 65 5.26 7.19 3.65
CA LEU A 65 3.97 6.61 3.26
C LEU A 65 3.85 6.55 1.74
N GLN A 66 3.41 5.38 1.25
CA GLN A 66 3.19 5.11 -0.17
C GLN A 66 1.97 4.20 -0.37
N ILE A 67 1.43 4.19 -1.58
CA ILE A 67 0.41 3.24 -1.99
C ILE A 67 1.12 2.01 -2.54
N GLU A 68 0.83 0.85 -1.98
CA GLU A 68 1.15 -0.45 -2.56
C GLU A 68 -0.13 -1.05 -3.14
N ALA A 69 -0.13 -1.29 -4.46
CA ALA A 69 -1.21 -2.00 -5.13
C ALA A 69 -0.60 -3.16 -5.91
N ARG A 70 -1.08 -4.38 -5.65
CA ARG A 70 -0.54 -5.62 -6.19
C ARG A 70 -1.56 -6.76 -6.11
N ARG A 71 -1.24 -7.88 -6.69
CA ARG A 71 -2.00 -9.12 -6.46
C ARG A 71 -1.83 -9.60 -5.02
N PRO A 72 -2.84 -10.20 -4.43
CA PRO A 72 -2.74 -10.84 -3.13
C PRO A 72 -1.68 -11.95 -3.15
N ASN A 73 -0.90 -12.06 -2.10
CA ASN A 73 0.04 -13.14 -1.89
C ASN A 73 -0.50 -14.11 -0.82
N LYS A 74 0.19 -15.24 -0.61
CA LYS A 74 -0.21 -16.25 0.39
C LYS A 74 -0.34 -15.69 1.82
N ARG A 75 0.38 -14.63 2.15
CA ARG A 75 0.31 -13.98 3.47
C ARG A 75 -0.96 -13.14 3.58
N ASP A 76 -1.32 -12.41 2.52
CA ASP A 76 -2.54 -11.62 2.47
C ASP A 76 -3.78 -12.52 2.59
N GLN A 77 -3.81 -13.65 1.90
CA GLN A 77 -4.91 -14.63 1.94
C GLN A 77 -5.14 -15.25 3.33
N ARG A 78 -4.15 -15.20 4.21
CA ARG A 78 -4.30 -15.59 5.62
C ARG A 78 -4.83 -14.46 6.49
N SER A 79 -4.95 -13.26 5.96
CA SER A 79 -5.49 -12.10 6.66
C SER A 79 -7.00 -12.12 6.63
N LYS A 80 -7.65 -11.72 7.73
CA LYS A 80 -9.10 -11.52 7.78
C LYS A 80 -9.62 -10.38 6.89
N TYR A 81 -8.72 -9.60 6.30
CA TYR A 81 -9.05 -8.45 5.44
C TYR A 81 -8.95 -8.75 3.94
N ALA A 82 -8.50 -9.93 3.57
CA ALA A 82 -8.40 -10.35 2.17
C ALA A 82 -9.17 -11.64 1.94
N SER A 83 -10.00 -11.65 0.89
CA SER A 83 -10.70 -12.84 0.44
C SER A 83 -9.83 -13.67 -0.52
N PRO A 84 -9.99 -14.99 -0.57
CA PRO A 84 -9.38 -15.83 -1.60
C PRO A 84 -9.73 -15.41 -3.03
N THR A 85 -10.88 -14.76 -3.21
CA THR A 85 -11.39 -14.27 -4.49
C THR A 85 -10.85 -12.90 -4.88
N ASP A 86 -10.15 -12.19 -3.98
CA ASP A 86 -9.60 -10.86 -4.27
C ASP A 86 -8.57 -10.93 -5.39
N THR A 87 -8.77 -10.11 -6.41
CA THR A 87 -7.91 -10.06 -7.60
C THR A 87 -6.77 -9.06 -7.45
N VAL A 88 -7.00 -7.97 -6.75
CA VAL A 88 -6.05 -6.89 -6.44
C VAL A 88 -6.30 -6.38 -5.03
N ILE A 89 -5.24 -6.11 -4.31
CA ILE A 89 -5.28 -5.38 -3.05
C ILE A 89 -4.53 -4.06 -3.20
N ALA A 90 -5.04 -3.02 -2.56
CA ALA A 90 -4.38 -1.73 -2.46
C ALA A 90 -4.36 -1.28 -1.01
N LEU A 91 -3.21 -0.83 -0.54
CA LEU A 91 -3.02 -0.40 0.84
C LEU A 91 -2.07 0.80 0.90
N VAL A 92 -2.23 1.62 1.94
CA VAL A 92 -1.24 2.62 2.31
C VAL A 92 -0.27 1.96 3.30
N THR A 93 1.01 2.04 3.01
CA THR A 93 2.08 1.43 3.81
C THR A 93 3.32 2.33 3.84
N THR A 94 4.26 2.03 4.70
CA THR A 94 5.58 2.66 4.69
C THR A 94 6.45 2.08 3.58
N LYS A 95 7.33 2.89 3.01
CA LYS A 95 8.33 2.40 2.05
C LYS A 95 9.24 1.39 2.73
N ALA A 96 9.41 0.25 2.08
CA ALA A 96 10.40 -0.73 2.50
C ALA A 96 11.82 -0.14 2.40
N PHE A 97 12.66 -0.46 3.36
CA PHE A 97 14.06 -0.06 3.32
C PHE A 97 14.75 -0.58 2.04
N PRO A 98 15.50 0.26 1.28
CA PRO A 98 16.09 -0.14 0.01
C PRO A 98 17.02 -1.35 0.16
N LYS A 99 16.76 -2.41 -0.62
CA LYS A 99 17.53 -3.67 -0.55
C LYS A 99 19.03 -3.46 -0.76
N LYS A 100 19.41 -2.56 -1.70
CA LYS A 100 20.80 -2.22 -1.99
C LYS A 100 21.49 -1.63 -0.74
N LYS A 101 20.90 -0.62 -0.11
CA LYS A 101 21.43 0.00 1.11
C LYS A 101 21.49 -0.98 2.29
N ARG A 102 20.53 -1.91 2.38
CA ARG A 102 20.56 -2.96 3.40
C ARG A 102 21.72 -3.92 3.21
N LYS A 103 22.01 -4.28 1.94
CA LYS A 103 23.14 -5.14 1.59
C LYS A 103 24.47 -4.44 1.88
N GLU A 104 24.62 -3.18 1.46
CA GLU A 104 25.80 -2.36 1.73
C GLU A 104 26.06 -2.28 3.24
N PHE A 105 25.07 -1.89 4.03
CA PHE A 105 25.19 -1.83 5.49
C PHE A 105 25.55 -3.18 6.12
N TYR A 106 24.99 -4.29 5.60
CA TYR A 106 25.33 -5.64 6.08
C TYR A 106 26.79 -5.98 5.80
N GLU A 107 27.29 -5.75 4.61
CA GLU A 107 28.69 -6.03 4.25
C GLU A 107 29.67 -5.22 5.12
N GLU A 108 29.38 -3.94 5.36
CA GLU A 108 30.17 -3.07 6.22
C GLU A 108 30.14 -3.50 7.69
N ASN A 109 29.09 -4.14 8.17
CA ASN A 109 28.87 -4.49 9.56
C ASN A 109 28.76 -6.00 9.81
N LYS A 110 29.30 -6.83 8.89
CA LYS A 110 29.18 -8.29 8.93
C LYS A 110 29.83 -8.90 10.20
N ALA A 111 30.97 -8.37 10.64
CA ALA A 111 31.62 -8.79 11.87
C ALA A 111 30.75 -8.53 13.10
N LEU A 112 30.12 -7.34 13.17
CA LEU A 112 29.20 -7.00 14.25
C LEU A 112 27.93 -7.87 14.22
N TYR A 113 27.43 -8.20 13.02
CA TYR A 113 26.30 -9.12 12.89
C TYR A 113 26.60 -10.51 13.43
N ALA A 114 27.82 -11.01 13.21
CA ALA A 114 28.27 -12.31 13.69
C ALA A 114 28.54 -12.34 15.21
N SER A 115 29.09 -11.26 15.76
CA SER A 115 29.45 -11.19 17.18
C SER A 115 28.30 -10.75 18.10
N ASP A 116 27.53 -9.72 17.70
CA ASP A 116 26.41 -9.16 18.46
C ASP A 116 25.28 -8.70 17.54
N THR A 117 24.34 -9.60 17.30
CA THR A 117 23.15 -9.32 16.49
C THR A 117 22.28 -8.19 17.09
N LYS A 118 22.30 -8.00 18.41
CA LYS A 118 21.49 -6.95 19.08
C LYS A 118 22.10 -5.56 18.82
N ALA A 119 23.40 -5.43 18.97
CA ALA A 119 24.13 -4.22 18.62
C ALA A 119 24.02 -3.88 17.13
N TYR A 120 24.12 -4.90 16.24
CA TYR A 120 23.89 -4.72 14.82
C TYR A 120 22.48 -4.15 14.51
N LYS A 121 21.44 -4.72 15.12
CA LYS A 121 20.06 -4.22 14.93
C LYS A 121 19.89 -2.79 15.41
N LYS A 122 20.52 -2.43 16.54
CA LYS A 122 20.51 -1.06 17.06
C LYS A 122 21.19 -0.10 16.07
N LYS A 123 22.39 -0.44 15.62
CA LYS A 123 23.14 0.36 14.63
C LYS A 123 22.40 0.49 13.30
N PHE A 124 21.76 -0.59 12.82
CA PHE A 124 20.93 -0.55 11.61
C PHE A 124 19.73 0.39 11.76
N LYS A 125 19.09 0.40 12.93
CA LYS A 125 17.97 1.31 13.22
C LYS A 125 18.42 2.78 13.19
N GLU A 126 19.55 3.09 13.79
CA GLU A 126 20.15 4.45 13.79
C GLU A 126 20.50 4.88 12.36
N TYR A 127 21.13 3.99 11.58
CA TYR A 127 21.41 4.23 10.15
C TYR A 127 20.13 4.46 9.33
N ALA A 128 19.10 3.63 9.52
CA ALA A 128 17.83 3.80 8.81
C ALA A 128 17.19 5.16 9.12
N LEU A 129 17.24 5.61 10.37
CA LEU A 129 16.71 6.91 10.78
C LEU A 129 17.55 8.07 10.17
N SER A 130 18.86 7.95 10.16
CA SER A 130 19.75 9.00 9.62
C SER A 130 19.53 9.28 8.13
N ILE A 131 19.04 8.29 7.39
CA ILE A 131 18.71 8.44 5.95
C ILE A 131 17.21 8.61 5.69
N GLY A 132 16.42 8.96 6.72
CA GLY A 132 14.98 9.29 6.59
C GLY A 132 14.06 8.10 6.38
N PHE A 133 14.48 6.89 6.77
CA PHE A 133 13.62 5.71 6.79
C PHE A 133 13.22 5.36 8.23
N PRO A 134 12.04 5.80 8.70
CA PRO A 134 11.55 5.38 9.99
C PRO A 134 11.36 3.87 10.00
N TYR A 135 11.66 3.28 11.13
CA TYR A 135 11.45 1.87 11.34
C TYR A 135 9.96 1.52 11.29
N ASP A 136 9.56 0.47 10.57
CA ASP A 136 8.14 0.07 10.42
C ASP A 136 7.42 -0.07 11.75
N ALA A 137 8.11 -0.47 12.83
CA ALA A 137 7.56 -0.53 14.17
C ALA A 137 7.07 0.83 14.70
N ARG A 138 7.60 1.97 14.23
CA ARG A 138 7.08 3.30 14.61
C ARG A 138 5.67 3.51 14.07
N ALA A 139 5.45 3.19 12.81
CA ALA A 139 4.12 3.31 12.19
C ALA A 139 3.11 2.40 12.90
N ILE A 140 3.51 1.17 13.22
CA ILE A 140 2.68 0.20 13.96
C ILE A 140 2.41 0.71 15.37
N ALA A 141 3.42 1.20 16.09
CA ALA A 141 3.25 1.74 17.45
C ALA A 141 2.34 2.98 17.47
N GLN A 142 2.42 3.85 16.48
CA GLN A 142 1.52 4.99 16.34
C GLN A 142 0.08 4.54 16.05
N GLU A 143 -0.10 3.61 15.11
CA GLU A 143 -1.43 3.15 14.71
C GLU A 143 -2.15 2.33 15.79
N PHE A 144 -1.43 1.48 16.51
CA PHE A 144 -2.02 0.51 17.45
C PHE A 144 -1.63 0.73 18.91
N GLY A 145 -0.73 1.66 19.17
CA GLY A 145 -0.14 1.83 20.50
C GLY A 145 1.01 0.86 20.79
N SER A 146 1.64 1.04 21.92
CA SER A 146 2.68 0.17 22.48
C SER A 146 2.55 0.10 23.99
N ALA A 147 3.36 -0.73 24.67
CA ALA A 147 3.37 -0.81 26.13
C ALA A 147 3.65 0.54 26.83
N HIS A 148 4.28 1.50 26.13
CA HIS A 148 4.72 2.78 26.70
C HIS A 148 4.05 3.99 26.05
N ASN A 149 3.32 3.83 24.93
CA ASN A 149 2.68 4.93 24.23
C ASN A 149 1.24 4.55 23.81
N GLY A 150 0.30 5.46 24.03
CA GLY A 150 -1.06 5.32 23.56
C GLY A 150 -1.12 5.23 22.03
N ALA A 151 -2.21 4.69 21.50
CA ALA A 151 -2.47 4.66 20.08
C ALA A 151 -2.85 6.06 19.54
N HIS A 152 -2.23 6.47 18.45
CA HIS A 152 -2.57 7.66 17.68
C HIS A 152 -2.81 7.23 16.22
N PRO A 153 -3.97 6.61 15.93
CA PRO A 153 -4.26 6.05 14.61
C PRO A 153 -4.34 7.14 13.55
N PHE A 154 -3.77 6.89 12.39
CA PHE A 154 -3.78 7.81 11.25
C PHE A 154 -4.11 7.11 9.93
N MET A 155 -3.78 5.82 9.78
CA MET A 155 -4.08 5.06 8.57
C MET A 155 -5.55 4.63 8.49
N ARG A 156 -6.11 4.12 9.60
CA ARG A 156 -7.51 3.70 9.66
C ARG A 156 -8.47 4.86 9.46
N PRO A 157 -8.36 5.99 10.18
CA PRO A 157 -9.21 7.16 9.93
C PRO A 157 -9.07 7.71 8.50
N ALA A 158 -7.84 7.70 7.93
CA ALA A 158 -7.63 8.11 6.56
C ALA A 158 -8.35 7.21 5.55
N LEU A 159 -8.38 5.91 5.77
CA LEU A 159 -9.11 4.97 4.92
C LEU A 159 -10.62 5.15 5.09
N GLU A 160 -11.11 5.16 6.32
CA GLU A 160 -12.54 5.27 6.63
C GLU A 160 -13.16 6.55 6.06
N SER A 161 -12.49 7.69 6.21
CA SER A 161 -12.98 8.99 5.70
C SER A 161 -13.00 9.09 4.16
N ASN A 162 -12.24 8.25 3.46
CA ASN A 162 -12.15 8.28 2.00
C ASN A 162 -12.75 7.05 1.31
N ALA A 163 -13.22 6.05 2.05
CA ALA A 163 -13.65 4.75 1.50
C ALA A 163 -14.71 4.89 0.40
N THR A 164 -15.77 5.67 0.64
CA THR A 164 -16.84 5.92 -0.34
C THR A 164 -16.32 6.63 -1.58
N ALA A 165 -15.49 7.67 -1.40
CA ALA A 165 -14.92 8.41 -2.54
C ALA A 165 -14.00 7.54 -3.39
N VAL A 166 -13.21 6.66 -2.76
CA VAL A 166 -12.34 5.69 -3.46
C VAL A 166 -13.18 4.70 -4.25
N ALA A 167 -14.22 4.14 -3.62
CA ALA A 167 -15.09 3.16 -4.26
C ALA A 167 -15.82 3.75 -5.48
N ASN A 168 -16.40 4.95 -5.34
CA ASN A 168 -17.11 5.60 -6.44
C ASN A 168 -16.19 5.97 -7.63
N LYS A 169 -14.97 6.43 -7.34
CA LYS A 169 -13.99 6.76 -8.39
C LYS A 169 -13.36 5.53 -9.05
N LEU A 170 -13.36 4.39 -8.39
CA LEU A 170 -12.67 3.21 -8.91
C LEU A 170 -13.26 2.74 -10.23
N GLY A 171 -14.58 2.75 -10.38
CA GLY A 171 -15.29 2.41 -11.63
C GLY A 171 -14.85 3.30 -12.79
N GLU A 172 -14.92 4.63 -12.61
CA GLU A 172 -14.50 5.61 -13.62
C GLU A 172 -13.02 5.40 -14.04
N ILE A 173 -12.15 5.16 -13.07
CA ILE A 173 -10.73 4.95 -13.34
C ILE A 173 -10.49 3.64 -14.12
N ILE A 174 -11.20 2.56 -13.78
CA ILE A 174 -11.09 1.29 -14.49
C ILE A 174 -11.54 1.46 -15.95
N GLY A 175 -12.72 2.03 -16.20
CA GLY A 175 -13.24 2.28 -17.54
C GLY A 175 -12.26 3.09 -18.39
N ARG A 176 -11.84 4.24 -17.91
CA ARG A 176 -10.84 5.08 -18.58
C ARG A 176 -9.53 4.33 -18.89
N ARG A 177 -9.03 3.54 -17.97
CA ARG A 177 -7.80 2.78 -18.19
C ARG A 177 -7.94 1.63 -19.17
N CYS A 178 -9.10 1.02 -19.27
CA CYS A 178 -9.39 0.05 -20.33
C CYS A 178 -9.33 0.72 -21.71
N GLU A 179 -9.96 1.89 -21.86
CA GLU A 179 -9.94 2.67 -23.10
C GLU A 179 -8.51 3.11 -23.46
N GLU A 180 -7.76 3.67 -22.51
CA GLU A 180 -6.37 4.07 -22.71
C GLU A 180 -5.49 2.88 -23.15
N PHE A 181 -5.73 1.70 -22.58
CA PHE A 181 -5.00 0.50 -22.94
C PHE A 181 -5.34 0.03 -24.35
N ARG A 182 -6.61 0.00 -24.71
CA ARG A 182 -7.07 -0.34 -26.07
C ARG A 182 -6.48 0.63 -27.11
N ALA A 183 -6.56 1.92 -26.85
CA ALA A 183 -6.02 2.95 -27.73
C ALA A 183 -4.50 2.83 -27.99
N LYS A 184 -3.74 2.34 -27.01
CA LYS A 184 -2.27 2.20 -27.11
C LYS A 184 -1.80 0.88 -27.74
N ASN A 185 -2.56 -0.20 -27.59
CA ASN A 185 -2.07 -1.55 -27.86
C ASN A 185 -2.87 -2.33 -28.88
N MET A 186 -4.01 -1.79 -29.33
CA MET A 186 -4.95 -2.47 -30.23
C MET A 186 -5.21 -1.63 -31.49
N LYS A 187 -4.15 -1.02 -32.02
CA LYS A 187 -4.17 -0.36 -33.35
C LYS A 187 -3.86 -1.36 -34.43
#